data_c283b93318e98810649f9c4cd7d0a491
#
_entry.id   c283b93318e98810649f9c4cd7d0a491
#
_cell.length_a   1.000
_cell.length_b   1.000
_cell.length_c   1.000
_cell.angle_alpha   90.00
_cell.angle_beta   90.00
_cell.angle_gamma   90.00
#
_symmetry.space_group_name_H-M   'P 1'
#
loop_
_entity.id
_entity.type
_entity.pdbx_description
1 polymer ?
#
loop_
_entity_poly.entity_id
_entity_poly.type
_entity_poly.pdbx_seq_one_letter_code
_entity_poly.pdbx_strand_id
1 'polypeptide(L)'
;MPRGDAHGGAGKTFEPLRGKHRSTLIWLHGLGDTADGWSSAVPELRLSSTRVILPTADTIPVTLNFGARMPAWADIYSLSEHAREDREGILRSVSRILNIVEGECSREGIPAERIILGGFSQGGAIALQAYLRSERPLGGFAGLSTWLALRSEVFATVPKSRRQGRIALWHGDRDDVVSYHWGVQSAELLRQNLAPGFEVSFRTVQGLSHAVDREEFVELRKTLQEWTREDQ
;
A
#
# COMPACT_ATOMS: atom_id res chain seq x y z
N MET A 1 -7.64 -18.13 -13.32
CA MET A 1 -6.51 -17.61 -14.10
C MET A 1 -6.48 -16.11 -13.93
N PRO A 2 -5.33 -15.48 -13.62
CA PRO A 2 -5.25 -14.02 -13.56
C PRO A 2 -5.51 -13.44 -14.97
N ARG A 3 -6.30 -12.40 -15.05
CA ARG A 3 -6.44 -11.61 -16.29
C ARG A 3 -5.33 -10.55 -16.29
N GLY A 4 -4.84 -10.19 -17.48
CA GLY A 4 -3.98 -9.02 -17.64
C GLY A 4 -4.68 -7.79 -17.10
N ASP A 5 -3.89 -6.80 -16.66
CA ASP A 5 -4.39 -5.62 -15.96
C ASP A 5 -5.41 -4.86 -16.82
N ALA A 6 -6.67 -4.86 -16.41
CA ALA A 6 -7.76 -4.13 -17.07
C ALA A 6 -7.53 -2.58 -17.03
N HIS A 7 -6.50 -2.12 -16.33
CA HIS A 7 -6.17 -0.72 -16.09
C HIS A 7 -4.96 -0.20 -16.88
N GLY A 8 -4.50 -0.97 -17.92
CA GLY A 8 -3.54 -0.47 -18.91
C GLY A 8 -2.07 -0.48 -18.50
N GLY A 9 -1.68 -1.26 -17.49
CA GLY A 9 -0.29 -1.42 -17.05
C GLY A 9 0.11 -2.89 -16.85
N ALA A 10 1.40 -3.14 -16.60
CA ALA A 10 1.84 -4.46 -16.17
C ALA A 10 1.29 -4.75 -14.76
N GLY A 11 0.72 -5.94 -14.54
CA GLY A 11 0.16 -6.34 -13.25
C GLY A 11 -0.71 -7.59 -13.34
N LYS A 12 -1.32 -7.96 -12.24
CA LYS A 12 -2.24 -9.10 -12.14
C LYS A 12 -3.49 -8.74 -11.36
N THR A 13 -4.61 -9.24 -11.84
CA THR A 13 -5.90 -9.13 -11.15
C THR A 13 -6.41 -10.52 -10.82
N PHE A 14 -6.82 -10.71 -9.58
CA PHE A 14 -7.41 -11.94 -9.06
C PHE A 14 -8.84 -11.66 -8.66
N GLU A 15 -9.76 -12.27 -9.37
CA GLU A 15 -11.20 -12.15 -9.10
C GLU A 15 -11.56 -12.75 -7.72
N PRO A 16 -12.67 -12.34 -7.12
CA PRO A 16 -13.16 -12.91 -5.87
C PRO A 16 -13.22 -14.43 -5.88
N LEU A 17 -13.00 -15.06 -4.71
CA LEU A 17 -13.10 -16.54 -4.60
C LEU A 17 -14.52 -17.04 -4.81
N ARG A 18 -15.51 -16.30 -4.31
CA ARG A 18 -16.92 -16.67 -4.35
C ARG A 18 -17.80 -15.43 -4.45
N GLY A 19 -18.93 -15.56 -5.12
CA GLY A 19 -19.94 -14.51 -5.17
C GLY A 19 -19.57 -13.31 -6.05
N LYS A 20 -20.21 -12.18 -5.76
CA LYS A 20 -20.01 -10.93 -6.50
C LYS A 20 -18.80 -10.17 -5.96
N HIS A 21 -18.12 -9.46 -6.84
CA HIS A 21 -17.11 -8.46 -6.47
C HIS A 21 -17.77 -7.35 -5.63
N ARG A 22 -17.38 -7.23 -4.37
CA ARG A 22 -17.93 -6.25 -3.41
C ARG A 22 -16.89 -5.33 -2.79
N SER A 23 -15.62 -5.71 -2.87
CA SER A 23 -14.51 -4.93 -2.36
C SER A 23 -13.25 -5.17 -3.19
N THR A 24 -12.30 -4.26 -3.14
CA THR A 24 -11.03 -4.36 -3.85
C THR A 24 -9.87 -4.10 -2.90
N LEU A 25 -8.87 -4.98 -2.94
CA LEU A 25 -7.55 -4.75 -2.37
C LEU A 25 -6.57 -4.43 -3.52
N ILE A 26 -5.95 -3.26 -3.48
CA ILE A 26 -4.86 -2.89 -4.38
C ILE A 26 -3.58 -2.99 -3.57
N TRP A 27 -2.71 -3.96 -3.92
CA TRP A 27 -1.51 -4.28 -3.15
C TRP A 27 -0.24 -4.05 -3.96
N LEU A 28 0.67 -3.24 -3.45
CA LEU A 28 1.89 -2.81 -4.13
C LEU A 28 3.12 -3.55 -3.59
N HIS A 29 3.92 -4.09 -4.50
CA HIS A 29 5.16 -4.79 -4.20
C HIS A 29 6.31 -3.85 -3.79
N GLY A 30 7.34 -4.38 -3.14
CA GLY A 30 8.57 -3.66 -2.81
C GLY A 30 9.49 -3.40 -4.01
N LEU A 31 10.57 -2.64 -3.78
CA LEU A 31 11.59 -2.36 -4.79
C LEU A 31 12.14 -3.65 -5.43
N GLY A 32 12.23 -3.69 -6.75
CA GLY A 32 12.81 -4.80 -7.50
C GLY A 32 11.91 -6.01 -7.70
N ASP A 33 10.76 -6.05 -7.03
CA ASP A 33 9.77 -7.14 -7.13
C ASP A 33 8.72 -6.83 -8.21
N THR A 34 7.71 -7.67 -8.32
CA THR A 34 6.63 -7.59 -9.32
C THR A 34 5.32 -8.15 -8.76
N ALA A 35 4.25 -8.03 -9.54
CA ALA A 35 2.99 -8.74 -9.28
C ALA A 35 3.17 -10.27 -9.21
N ASP A 36 4.16 -10.83 -9.92
CA ASP A 36 4.45 -12.27 -9.90
C ASP A 36 4.97 -12.72 -8.53
N GLY A 37 5.89 -11.95 -7.94
CA GLY A 37 6.45 -12.25 -6.61
C GLY A 37 5.35 -12.31 -5.52
N TRP A 38 4.36 -11.42 -5.61
CA TRP A 38 3.24 -11.38 -4.66
C TRP A 38 2.07 -12.33 -4.99
N SER A 39 2.07 -12.96 -6.16
CA SER A 39 0.97 -13.85 -6.57
C SER A 39 0.80 -15.04 -5.63
N SER A 40 1.87 -15.54 -5.02
CA SER A 40 1.83 -16.64 -4.04
C SER A 40 1.20 -16.23 -2.71
N ALA A 41 1.21 -14.94 -2.37
CA ALA A 41 0.59 -14.40 -1.16
C ALA A 41 -0.92 -14.12 -1.32
N VAL A 42 -1.43 -14.09 -2.55
CA VAL A 42 -2.85 -13.78 -2.83
C VAL A 42 -3.82 -14.71 -2.09
N PRO A 43 -3.61 -16.02 -1.96
CA PRO A 43 -4.50 -16.88 -1.17
C PRO A 43 -4.68 -16.42 0.27
N GLU A 44 -3.64 -15.84 0.88
CA GLU A 44 -3.68 -15.31 2.25
C GLU A 44 -4.41 -13.94 2.31
N LEU A 45 -4.29 -13.13 1.26
CA LEU A 45 -4.86 -11.79 1.19
C LEU A 45 -6.28 -11.76 0.63
N ARG A 46 -6.65 -12.74 -0.21
CA ARG A 46 -7.91 -12.76 -0.92
C ARG A 46 -9.07 -13.24 -0.05
N LEU A 47 -10.03 -12.37 0.16
CA LEU A 47 -11.29 -12.66 0.83
C LEU A 47 -12.34 -13.16 -0.18
N SER A 48 -13.48 -13.63 0.33
CA SER A 48 -14.50 -14.31 -0.50
C SER A 48 -15.06 -13.42 -1.62
N SER A 49 -15.35 -12.15 -1.32
CA SER A 49 -15.93 -11.18 -2.27
C SER A 49 -14.95 -10.05 -2.66
N THR A 50 -13.67 -10.22 -2.37
CA THR A 50 -12.62 -9.22 -2.63
C THR A 50 -11.83 -9.56 -3.88
N ARG A 51 -11.80 -8.62 -4.83
CA ARG A 51 -10.83 -8.61 -5.93
C ARG A 51 -9.48 -8.15 -5.39
N VAL A 52 -8.39 -8.81 -5.81
CA VAL A 52 -7.02 -8.38 -5.52
C VAL A 52 -6.34 -7.91 -6.80
N ILE A 53 -5.87 -6.67 -6.79
CA ILE A 53 -5.11 -6.07 -7.90
C ILE A 53 -3.66 -5.90 -7.43
N LEU A 54 -2.74 -6.51 -8.15
CA LEU A 54 -1.31 -6.41 -7.97
C LEU A 54 -0.70 -5.67 -9.17
N PRO A 55 -0.58 -4.34 -9.13
CA PRO A 55 0.10 -3.62 -10.20
C PRO A 55 1.62 -3.85 -10.10
N THR A 56 2.31 -3.91 -11.24
CA THR A 56 3.77 -3.94 -11.31
C THR A 56 4.30 -2.55 -11.64
N ALA A 57 5.29 -2.08 -10.89
CA ALA A 57 5.96 -0.82 -11.13
C ALA A 57 6.73 -0.81 -12.47
N ASP A 58 6.96 0.37 -13.00
CA ASP A 58 7.78 0.52 -14.21
C ASP A 58 9.25 0.16 -13.93
N THR A 59 9.93 -0.38 -14.94
CA THR A 59 11.37 -0.65 -14.84
C THR A 59 12.16 0.64 -15.07
N ILE A 60 12.73 1.17 -14.02
CA ILE A 60 13.53 2.41 -14.03
C ILE A 60 14.94 2.16 -13.49
N PRO A 61 15.91 3.02 -13.81
CA PRO A 61 17.22 2.98 -13.14
C PRO A 61 17.05 3.40 -11.67
N VAL A 62 17.66 2.67 -10.74
CA VAL A 62 17.63 2.95 -9.31
C VAL A 62 19.01 3.39 -8.84
N THR A 63 19.11 4.62 -8.36
CA THR A 63 20.38 5.25 -7.96
C THR A 63 21.06 4.50 -6.82
N LEU A 64 20.31 4.07 -5.79
CA LEU A 64 20.82 3.25 -4.69
C LEU A 64 21.53 1.98 -5.17
N ASN A 65 21.07 1.42 -6.29
CA ASN A 65 21.62 0.20 -6.91
C ASN A 65 22.52 0.53 -8.12
N PHE A 66 23.27 1.64 -8.04
CA PHE A 66 24.24 2.06 -9.07
C PHE A 66 23.61 2.22 -10.47
N GLY A 67 22.34 2.61 -10.55
CA GLY A 67 21.62 2.78 -11.80
C GLY A 67 21.13 1.47 -12.44
N ALA A 68 21.20 0.34 -11.73
CA ALA A 68 20.62 -0.92 -12.20
C ALA A 68 19.11 -0.74 -12.45
N ARG A 69 18.64 -1.25 -13.59
CA ARG A 69 17.22 -1.14 -13.97
C ARG A 69 16.41 -2.27 -13.35
N MET A 70 15.40 -1.90 -12.61
CA MET A 70 14.49 -2.83 -11.95
C MET A 70 13.11 -2.21 -11.79
N PRO A 71 12.05 -3.02 -11.53
CA PRO A 71 10.74 -2.47 -11.18
C PRO A 71 10.85 -1.63 -9.91
N ALA A 72 10.48 -0.35 -10.00
CA ALA A 72 10.51 0.58 -8.88
C ALA A 72 9.43 1.65 -9.06
N TRP A 73 8.76 1.98 -7.98
CA TRP A 73 7.70 2.99 -7.96
C TRP A 73 8.26 4.42 -8.08
N ALA A 74 9.47 4.62 -7.56
CA ALA A 74 10.23 5.86 -7.63
C ALA A 74 11.71 5.53 -7.47
N ASP A 75 12.60 6.44 -7.85
CA ASP A 75 14.02 6.29 -7.57
C ASP A 75 14.30 6.37 -6.06
N ILE A 76 15.27 5.62 -5.59
CA ILE A 76 15.79 5.70 -4.22
C ILE A 76 17.25 6.13 -4.30
N TYR A 77 17.55 7.31 -3.74
CA TYR A 77 18.90 7.85 -3.74
C TYR A 77 19.75 7.29 -2.60
N SER A 78 19.14 7.06 -1.43
CA SER A 78 19.80 6.55 -0.22
C SER A 78 18.77 6.01 0.76
N LEU A 79 19.21 5.10 1.66
CA LEU A 79 18.44 4.60 2.81
C LEU A 79 18.74 5.41 4.09
N SER A 80 19.03 6.69 4.00
CA SER A 80 19.18 7.55 5.18
C SER A 80 17.89 8.32 5.49
N GLU A 81 17.66 8.61 6.76
CA GLU A 81 16.45 9.29 7.23
C GLU A 81 16.21 10.66 6.58
N HIS A 82 17.30 11.33 6.20
CA HIS A 82 17.29 12.67 5.59
C HIS A 82 17.60 12.63 4.08
N ALA A 83 17.53 11.46 3.47
CA ALA A 83 17.77 11.34 2.04
C ALA A 83 16.74 12.18 1.26
N ARG A 84 17.21 12.78 0.18
CA ARG A 84 16.32 13.38 -0.81
C ARG A 84 15.41 12.28 -1.36
N GLU A 85 14.13 12.59 -1.54
CA GLU A 85 13.16 11.69 -2.16
C GLU A 85 12.92 12.06 -3.63
N ASP A 86 12.69 11.07 -4.48
CA ASP A 86 12.22 11.28 -5.86
C ASP A 86 10.73 11.67 -5.86
N ARG A 87 10.48 12.94 -5.52
CA ARG A 87 9.13 13.48 -5.42
C ARG A 87 8.31 13.25 -6.70
N GLU A 88 8.92 13.47 -7.85
CA GLU A 88 8.21 13.33 -9.14
C GLU A 88 7.85 11.87 -9.43
N GLY A 89 8.77 10.93 -9.19
CA GLY A 89 8.52 9.49 -9.33
C GLY A 89 7.43 9.02 -8.37
N ILE A 90 7.49 9.45 -7.11
CA ILE A 90 6.45 9.15 -6.11
C ILE A 90 5.09 9.63 -6.61
N LEU A 91 4.97 10.88 -7.03
CA LEU A 91 3.68 11.45 -7.45
C LEU A 91 3.15 10.84 -8.76
N ARG A 92 4.02 10.46 -9.71
CA ARG A 92 3.60 9.68 -10.90
C ARG A 92 2.99 8.35 -10.50
N SER A 93 3.65 7.61 -9.60
CA SER A 93 3.16 6.33 -9.10
C SER A 93 1.85 6.48 -8.32
N VAL A 94 1.75 7.50 -7.45
CA VAL A 94 0.50 7.84 -6.75
C VAL A 94 -0.64 8.08 -7.73
N SER A 95 -0.42 8.89 -8.76
CA SER A 95 -1.43 9.17 -9.80
C SER A 95 -1.89 7.89 -10.50
N ARG A 96 -0.95 6.98 -10.82
CA ARG A 96 -1.28 5.69 -11.41
C ARG A 96 -2.18 4.84 -10.48
N ILE A 97 -1.88 4.79 -9.18
CA ILE A 97 -2.70 4.04 -8.22
C ILE A 97 -4.08 4.66 -8.05
N LEU A 98 -4.17 5.98 -7.99
CA LEU A 98 -5.47 6.68 -7.93
C LEU A 98 -6.32 6.45 -9.19
N ASN A 99 -5.70 6.30 -10.37
CA ASN A 99 -6.42 5.92 -11.60
C ASN A 99 -6.99 4.50 -11.52
N ILE A 100 -6.30 3.56 -10.86
CA ILE A 100 -6.83 2.21 -10.60
C ILE A 100 -8.05 2.31 -9.67
N VAL A 101 -7.94 3.08 -8.57
CA VAL A 101 -9.06 3.33 -7.65
C VAL A 101 -10.25 3.92 -8.40
N GLU A 102 -10.04 4.93 -9.25
CA GLU A 102 -11.11 5.55 -10.03
C GLU A 102 -11.76 4.54 -10.99
N GLY A 103 -10.97 3.67 -11.60
CA GLY A 103 -11.47 2.59 -12.44
C GLY A 103 -12.36 1.61 -11.68
N GLU A 104 -12.00 1.22 -10.46
CA GLU A 104 -12.81 0.34 -9.62
C GLU A 104 -14.13 1.02 -9.21
N CYS A 105 -14.09 2.32 -8.90
CA CYS A 105 -15.29 3.07 -8.57
C CYS A 105 -16.21 3.28 -9.78
N SER A 106 -15.67 3.75 -10.91
CA SER A 106 -16.48 4.24 -12.03
C SER A 106 -16.92 3.12 -12.98
N ARG A 107 -16.06 2.12 -13.24
CA ARG A 107 -16.34 1.04 -14.19
C ARG A 107 -16.90 -0.20 -13.52
N GLU A 108 -16.38 -0.56 -12.35
CA GLU A 108 -16.80 -1.76 -11.62
C GLU A 108 -17.89 -1.46 -10.58
N GLY A 109 -18.15 -0.19 -10.30
CA GLY A 109 -19.20 0.25 -9.38
C GLY A 109 -18.91 -0.06 -7.90
N ILE A 110 -17.63 -0.24 -7.54
CA ILE A 110 -17.22 -0.52 -6.15
C ILE A 110 -17.24 0.78 -5.35
N PRO A 111 -17.97 0.87 -4.24
CA PRO A 111 -17.91 2.01 -3.34
C PRO A 111 -16.47 2.24 -2.85
N ALA A 112 -16.03 3.49 -2.81
CA ALA A 112 -14.66 3.83 -2.41
C ALA A 112 -14.32 3.30 -1.01
N GLU A 113 -15.29 3.28 -0.10
CA GLU A 113 -15.17 2.76 1.27
C GLU A 113 -14.92 1.24 1.32
N ARG A 114 -15.02 0.57 0.18
CA ARG A 114 -14.72 -0.86 0.02
C ARG A 114 -13.43 -1.10 -0.78
N ILE A 115 -12.68 -0.06 -1.08
CA ILE A 115 -11.35 -0.15 -1.71
C ILE A 115 -10.29 0.08 -0.63
N ILE A 116 -9.42 -0.90 -0.47
CA ILE A 116 -8.29 -0.85 0.47
C ILE A 116 -7.01 -0.75 -0.35
N LEU A 117 -6.13 0.16 0.04
CA LEU A 117 -4.78 0.24 -0.47
C LEU A 117 -3.81 -0.40 0.50
N GLY A 118 -2.79 -1.06 -0.01
CA GLY A 118 -1.74 -1.59 0.83
C GLY A 118 -0.49 -1.93 0.05
N GLY A 119 0.53 -2.36 0.77
CA GLY A 119 1.78 -2.76 0.14
C GLY A 119 2.90 -2.99 1.14
N PHE A 120 4.00 -3.48 0.59
CA PHE A 120 5.23 -3.78 1.29
C PHE A 120 6.33 -2.78 0.92
N SER A 121 7.12 -2.33 1.88
CA SER A 121 8.31 -1.51 1.66
C SER A 121 7.99 -0.27 0.80
N GLN A 122 8.71 -0.04 -0.32
CA GLN A 122 8.47 1.07 -1.23
C GLN A 122 7.01 1.12 -1.74
N GLY A 123 6.42 -0.05 -2.06
CA GLY A 123 5.03 -0.12 -2.50
C GLY A 123 4.06 0.36 -1.42
N GLY A 124 4.32 0.03 -0.15
CA GLY A 124 3.56 0.55 0.99
C GLY A 124 3.65 2.08 1.11
N ALA A 125 4.84 2.65 0.91
CA ALA A 125 5.01 4.11 0.94
C ALA A 125 4.20 4.82 -0.14
N ILE A 126 4.17 4.29 -1.37
CA ILE A 126 3.35 4.83 -2.46
C ILE A 126 1.86 4.65 -2.19
N ALA A 127 1.45 3.46 -1.71
CA ALA A 127 0.05 3.19 -1.38
C ALA A 127 -0.46 4.12 -0.26
N LEU A 128 0.37 4.42 0.75
CA LEU A 128 0.04 5.37 1.82
C LEU A 128 -0.12 6.79 1.26
N GLN A 129 0.77 7.23 0.38
CA GLN A 129 0.65 8.52 -0.29
C GLN A 129 -0.63 8.61 -1.13
N ALA A 130 -0.97 7.57 -1.88
CA ALA A 130 -2.21 7.51 -2.64
C ALA A 130 -3.44 7.53 -1.72
N TYR A 131 -3.40 6.77 -0.62
CA TYR A 131 -4.46 6.76 0.38
C TYR A 131 -4.70 8.14 0.98
N LEU A 132 -3.65 8.85 1.40
CA LEU A 132 -3.78 10.16 2.04
C LEU A 132 -4.24 11.25 1.06
N ARG A 133 -3.86 11.17 -0.21
CA ARG A 133 -4.21 12.15 -1.26
C ARG A 133 -5.54 11.87 -1.96
N SER A 134 -6.15 10.71 -1.72
CA SER A 134 -7.42 10.35 -2.35
C SER A 134 -8.54 11.30 -1.93
N GLU A 135 -9.23 11.89 -2.90
CA GLU A 135 -10.47 12.65 -2.67
C GLU A 135 -11.64 11.75 -2.26
N ARG A 136 -11.55 10.45 -2.55
CA ARG A 136 -12.56 9.48 -2.17
C ARG A 136 -12.29 8.92 -0.77
N PRO A 137 -13.31 8.64 0.04
CA PRO A 137 -13.16 8.03 1.37
C PRO A 137 -12.85 6.53 1.25
N LEU A 138 -11.59 6.18 1.01
CA LEU A 138 -11.17 4.79 0.87
C LEU A 138 -11.36 3.99 2.16
N GLY A 139 -11.58 2.68 2.02
CA GLY A 139 -11.87 1.74 3.11
C GLY A 139 -10.76 1.63 4.15
N GLY A 140 -9.50 1.78 3.76
CA GLY A 140 -8.35 1.75 4.67
C GLY A 140 -7.02 1.67 3.93
N PHE A 141 -5.94 1.77 4.71
CA PHE A 141 -4.58 1.52 4.26
C PHE A 141 -3.89 0.50 5.17
N ALA A 142 -3.25 -0.50 4.59
CA ALA A 142 -2.47 -1.52 5.28
C ALA A 142 -1.04 -1.57 4.75
N GLY A 143 -0.04 -1.34 5.59
CA GLY A 143 1.36 -1.28 5.18
C GLY A 143 2.26 -2.20 5.99
N LEU A 144 3.11 -2.97 5.31
CA LEU A 144 4.10 -3.85 5.90
C LEU A 144 5.51 -3.30 5.66
N SER A 145 6.32 -3.16 6.71
CA SER A 145 7.73 -2.71 6.65
C SER A 145 7.92 -1.46 5.78
N THR A 146 7.11 -0.43 6.00
CA THR A 146 7.04 0.77 5.16
C THR A 146 7.18 2.06 5.95
N TRP A 147 7.19 3.20 5.26
CA TRP A 147 7.38 4.53 5.84
C TRP A 147 6.46 5.58 5.21
N LEU A 148 6.32 6.72 5.86
CA LEU A 148 5.64 7.89 5.33
C LEU A 148 6.61 8.70 4.45
N ALA A 149 6.52 8.52 3.13
CA ALA A 149 7.25 9.33 2.16
C ALA A 149 6.71 10.77 2.12
N LEU A 150 7.51 11.71 1.61
CA LEU A 150 7.14 13.14 1.45
C LEU A 150 6.53 13.73 2.73
N ARG A 151 7.05 13.35 3.89
CA ARG A 151 6.51 13.71 5.22
C ARG A 151 6.38 15.22 5.46
N SER A 152 7.19 16.03 4.79
CA SER A 152 7.16 17.49 4.93
C SER A 152 5.97 18.15 4.22
N GLU A 153 5.35 17.49 3.24
CA GLU A 153 4.28 18.09 2.43
C GLU A 153 2.95 17.31 2.46
N VAL A 154 2.97 16.02 2.81
CA VAL A 154 1.82 15.13 2.62
C VAL A 154 0.57 15.61 3.36
N PHE A 155 0.72 16.11 4.59
CA PHE A 155 -0.43 16.52 5.40
C PHE A 155 -1.18 17.74 4.83
N ALA A 156 -0.48 18.61 4.10
CA ALA A 156 -1.12 19.72 3.38
C ALA A 156 -1.96 19.25 2.18
N THR A 157 -1.77 18.01 1.73
CA THR A 157 -2.46 17.44 0.57
C THR A 157 -3.63 16.53 0.94
N VAL A 158 -3.81 16.21 2.23
CA VAL A 158 -4.98 15.45 2.70
C VAL A 158 -6.23 16.31 2.50
N PRO A 159 -7.26 15.79 1.79
CA PRO A 159 -8.48 16.56 1.56
C PRO A 159 -9.11 17.02 2.87
N LYS A 160 -9.44 18.31 2.97
CA LYS A 160 -10.02 18.88 4.20
C LYS A 160 -11.39 18.29 4.59
N SER A 161 -12.11 17.75 3.62
CA SER A 161 -13.36 17.01 3.81
C SER A 161 -13.16 15.67 4.51
N ARG A 162 -11.96 15.11 4.44
CA ARG A 162 -11.66 13.78 4.97
C ARG A 162 -11.37 13.86 6.47
N ARG A 163 -12.34 13.49 7.28
CA ARG A 163 -12.31 13.57 8.75
C ARG A 163 -12.03 12.25 9.44
N GLN A 164 -12.04 11.15 8.70
CA GLN A 164 -11.87 9.80 9.25
C GLN A 164 -11.16 8.89 8.25
N GLY A 165 -10.57 7.82 8.77
CA GLY A 165 -9.91 6.80 7.98
C GLY A 165 -9.26 5.74 8.86
N ARG A 166 -8.81 4.65 8.25
CA ARG A 166 -8.18 3.52 8.94
C ARG A 166 -6.81 3.26 8.34
N ILE A 167 -5.81 3.21 9.19
CA ILE A 167 -4.41 2.98 8.82
C ILE A 167 -3.86 1.90 9.76
N ALA A 168 -3.37 0.81 9.19
CA ALA A 168 -2.72 -0.24 9.95
C ALA A 168 -1.31 -0.47 9.39
N LEU A 169 -0.33 -0.46 10.27
CA LEU A 169 1.08 -0.63 9.97
C LEU A 169 1.65 -1.78 10.78
N TRP A 170 2.43 -2.63 10.14
CA TRP A 170 3.23 -3.69 10.76
C TRP A 170 4.69 -3.47 10.39
N HIS A 171 5.59 -3.71 11.33
CA HIS A 171 7.02 -3.52 11.10
C HIS A 171 7.85 -4.46 11.97
N GLY A 172 8.80 -5.15 11.35
CA GLY A 172 9.75 -5.98 12.07
C GLY A 172 10.75 -5.15 12.88
N ASP A 173 10.99 -5.51 14.15
CA ASP A 173 11.92 -4.77 15.01
C ASP A 173 13.40 -5.02 14.69
N ARG A 174 13.70 -5.94 13.76
CA ARG A 174 15.03 -6.20 13.21
C ARG A 174 15.16 -5.83 11.74
N ASP A 175 14.27 -4.97 11.25
CA ASP A 175 14.35 -4.47 9.88
C ASP A 175 15.56 -3.53 9.74
N ASP A 176 16.54 -3.97 8.96
CA ASP A 176 17.80 -3.28 8.67
C ASP A 176 17.82 -2.61 7.29
N VAL A 177 16.75 -2.76 6.49
CA VAL A 177 16.57 -2.12 5.18
C VAL A 177 15.73 -0.86 5.31
N VAL A 178 14.50 -1.01 5.79
CA VAL A 178 13.66 0.12 6.19
C VAL A 178 13.66 0.15 7.71
N SER A 179 14.46 1.04 8.28
CA SER A 179 14.64 1.11 9.74
C SER A 179 13.29 1.06 10.47
N TYR A 180 13.17 0.17 11.46
CA TYR A 180 12.00 0.10 12.36
C TYR A 180 11.61 1.47 12.92
N HIS A 181 12.62 2.31 13.24
CA HIS A 181 12.39 3.67 13.72
C HIS A 181 11.58 4.52 12.72
N TRP A 182 11.78 4.35 11.41
CA TRP A 182 10.99 5.08 10.41
C TRP A 182 9.53 4.66 10.39
N GLY A 183 9.25 3.38 10.62
CA GLY A 183 7.89 2.89 10.78
C GLY A 183 7.20 3.51 11.99
N VAL A 184 7.89 3.53 13.14
CA VAL A 184 7.39 4.16 14.38
C VAL A 184 7.14 5.65 14.17
N GLN A 185 8.10 6.40 13.64
CA GLN A 185 7.96 7.82 13.35
C GLN A 185 6.80 8.09 12.38
N SER A 186 6.64 7.25 11.37
CA SER A 186 5.54 7.38 10.41
C SER A 186 4.19 7.29 11.10
N ALA A 187 4.01 6.31 11.99
CA ALA A 187 2.79 6.15 12.77
C ALA A 187 2.51 7.33 13.69
N GLU A 188 3.56 7.85 14.35
CA GLU A 188 3.45 9.02 15.22
C GLU A 188 3.06 10.28 14.46
N LEU A 189 3.71 10.56 13.33
CA LEU A 189 3.38 11.69 12.46
C LEU A 189 1.94 11.62 11.97
N LEU A 190 1.47 10.43 11.56
CA LEU A 190 0.10 10.21 11.14
C LEU A 190 -0.89 10.52 12.28
N ARG A 191 -0.66 10.03 13.49
CA ARG A 191 -1.51 10.28 14.67
C ARG A 191 -1.56 11.77 15.05
N GLN A 192 -0.43 12.47 14.92
CA GLN A 192 -0.32 13.88 15.30
C GLN A 192 -0.97 14.84 14.29
N ASN A 193 -0.95 14.49 13.01
CA ASN A 193 -1.29 15.43 11.93
C ASN A 193 -2.61 15.12 11.21
N LEU A 194 -3.16 13.93 11.38
CA LEU A 194 -4.46 13.60 10.81
C LEU A 194 -5.60 14.02 11.74
N ALA A 195 -6.81 14.17 11.19
CA ALA A 195 -7.99 14.47 11.97
C ALA A 195 -8.27 13.37 13.03
N PRO A 196 -8.88 13.71 14.19
CA PRO A 196 -9.09 12.74 15.29
C PRO A 196 -9.90 11.49 14.94
N GLY A 197 -10.66 11.50 13.85
CA GLY A 197 -11.40 10.33 13.37
C GLY A 197 -10.55 9.33 12.56
N PHE A 198 -9.24 9.58 12.40
CA PHE A 198 -8.35 8.58 11.83
C PHE A 198 -7.88 7.60 12.91
N GLU A 199 -8.10 6.32 12.65
CA GLU A 199 -7.58 5.22 13.46
C GLU A 199 -6.23 4.79 12.89
N VAL A 200 -5.14 5.04 13.63
CA VAL A 200 -3.79 4.67 13.22
C VAL A 200 -3.24 3.61 14.18
N SER A 201 -3.17 2.37 13.74
CA SER A 201 -2.53 1.27 14.47
C SER A 201 -1.10 1.04 13.95
N PHE A 202 -0.21 0.66 14.88
CA PHE A 202 1.15 0.24 14.57
C PHE A 202 1.47 -0.99 15.41
N ARG A 203 1.92 -2.05 14.76
CA ARG A 203 2.26 -3.32 15.39
C ARG A 203 3.71 -3.69 15.12
N THR A 204 4.43 -4.00 16.17
CA THR A 204 5.79 -4.51 16.11
C THR A 204 5.75 -6.02 15.92
N VAL A 205 6.43 -6.51 14.89
CA VAL A 205 6.64 -7.95 14.67
C VAL A 205 8.02 -8.33 15.22
N GLN A 206 8.01 -9.08 16.31
CA GLN A 206 9.24 -9.38 17.06
C GLN A 206 10.18 -10.28 16.27
N GLY A 207 11.44 -9.87 16.17
CA GLY A 207 12.51 -10.62 15.51
C GLY A 207 12.46 -10.63 13.99
N LEU A 208 11.46 -10.01 13.37
CA LEU A 208 11.31 -9.97 11.91
C LEU A 208 12.26 -8.93 11.31
N SER A 209 13.02 -9.34 10.29
CA SER A 209 13.83 -8.49 9.41
C SER A 209 12.96 -7.82 8.33
N HIS A 210 13.56 -7.28 7.26
CA HIS A 210 12.84 -6.73 6.10
C HIS A 210 12.20 -7.84 5.25
N ALA A 211 11.17 -8.47 5.80
CA ALA A 211 10.46 -9.59 5.20
C ALA A 211 8.99 -9.56 5.64
N VAL A 212 8.22 -10.52 5.20
CA VAL A 212 6.87 -10.79 5.69
C VAL A 212 6.81 -12.19 6.27
N ASP A 213 6.01 -12.37 7.31
CA ASP A 213 5.81 -13.68 7.92
C ASP A 213 4.32 -14.11 7.91
N ARG A 214 4.08 -15.34 8.38
CA ARG A 214 2.74 -15.90 8.39
C ARG A 214 1.82 -15.24 9.41
N GLU A 215 2.34 -14.86 10.57
CA GLU A 215 1.53 -14.25 11.65
C GLU A 215 1.07 -12.86 11.22
N GLU A 216 1.95 -12.11 10.58
CA GLU A 216 1.65 -10.81 9.99
C GLU A 216 0.52 -10.90 8.94
N PHE A 217 0.57 -11.92 8.05
CA PHE A 217 -0.51 -12.17 7.09
C PHE A 217 -1.84 -12.56 7.75
N VAL A 218 -1.82 -13.34 8.83
CA VAL A 218 -3.05 -13.70 9.57
C VAL A 218 -3.70 -12.46 10.16
N GLU A 219 -2.92 -11.55 10.74
CA GLU A 219 -3.43 -10.29 11.29
C GLU A 219 -3.91 -9.34 10.20
N LEU A 220 -3.14 -9.20 9.12
CA LEU A 220 -3.54 -8.43 7.96
C LEU A 220 -4.87 -8.92 7.40
N ARG A 221 -5.03 -10.23 7.23
CA ARG A 221 -6.29 -10.82 6.76
C ARG A 221 -7.47 -10.48 7.66
N LYS A 222 -7.31 -10.57 8.98
CA LYS A 222 -8.36 -10.19 9.96
C LYS A 222 -8.74 -8.72 9.79
N THR A 223 -7.74 -7.85 9.69
CA THR A 223 -7.96 -6.41 9.45
C THR A 223 -8.71 -6.14 8.16
N LEU A 224 -8.35 -6.83 7.07
CA LEU A 224 -9.05 -6.71 5.80
C LEU A 224 -10.51 -7.19 5.90
N GLN A 225 -10.78 -8.29 6.62
CA GLN A 225 -12.14 -8.80 6.85
C GLN A 225 -13.00 -7.77 7.60
N GLU A 226 -12.48 -7.19 8.67
CA GLU A 226 -13.17 -6.14 9.42
C GLU A 226 -13.47 -4.91 8.55
N TRP A 227 -12.53 -4.50 7.72
CA TRP A 227 -12.68 -3.29 6.91
C TRP A 227 -13.62 -3.48 5.73
N THR A 228 -13.66 -4.66 5.13
CA THR A 228 -14.58 -4.99 4.04
C THR A 228 -15.96 -5.43 4.52
N ARG A 229 -16.13 -5.64 5.84
CA ARG A 229 -17.35 -6.21 6.43
C ARG A 229 -17.74 -7.54 5.76
N GLU A 230 -16.75 -8.34 5.43
CA GLU A 230 -17.00 -9.71 5.01
C GLU A 230 -17.25 -10.54 6.27
N ASP A 231 -18.50 -10.92 6.48
CA ASP A 231 -18.88 -11.85 7.54
C ASP A 231 -18.11 -13.17 7.36
N GLN A 232 -17.74 -13.76 8.49
CA GLN A 232 -16.99 -15.03 8.62
C GLN A 232 -17.76 -16.21 8.01
#